data_fbcf77df04e4c34a306fba9175d960a0
#
_entry.id   fbcf77df04e4c34a306fba9175d960a0
#
_cell.length_a   1.000
_cell.length_b   1.000
_cell.length_c   1.000
_cell.angle_alpha   90.00
_cell.angle_beta   90.00
_cell.angle_gamma   90.00
#
_symmetry.space_group_name_H-M   'P 1'
#
loop_
_entity.id
_entity.type
_entity.pdbx_description
1 polymer ?
#
loop_
_entity_poly.entity_id
_entity_poly.type
_entity_poly.pdbx_seq_one_letter_code
_entity_poly.pdbx_strand_id
1 'polypeptide(L)'
;MLEIKDLHVNYGAVHALNGVSMTVKDGEIVSLIGANGAGKTTTLRTITGLEKAASGSITFDGHDLRKTEPSKIITLKLAHVPEGRHIFPQMTVEENLEMGDFTDPTDMAKTMADVYERFPRLKERKRQLAGTLSGGEQQMLAVGRALMGKPKMILMDEPSMGLSPLLVKEIFAIIKEVNKQGITILLVEQNAKMALAISDRAYVLETGNITLSGDAQELLNDARVKKAYLGQ
;
A
#
# COMPACT_ATOMS: atom_id res chain seq x y z
N MET A 1 -12.42 -7.67 -3.92
CA MET A 1 -12.93 -6.62 -3.01
C MET A 1 -12.44 -6.83 -1.59
N LEU A 2 -11.97 -5.80 -0.90
CA LEU A 2 -11.62 -5.82 0.53
C LEU A 2 -12.73 -5.18 1.35
N GLU A 3 -13.16 -5.85 2.42
CA GLU A 3 -14.14 -5.32 3.36
C GLU A 3 -13.65 -5.50 4.81
N ILE A 4 -13.66 -4.43 5.58
CA ILE A 4 -13.34 -4.39 7.01
C ILE A 4 -14.58 -3.91 7.74
N LYS A 5 -14.98 -4.64 8.80
CA LYS A 5 -16.14 -4.31 9.63
C LYS A 5 -15.78 -4.33 11.11
N ASP A 6 -16.02 -3.22 11.76
CA ASP A 6 -15.91 -3.04 13.22
C ASP A 6 -14.57 -3.56 13.76
N LEU A 7 -13.45 -3.20 13.09
CA LEU A 7 -12.14 -3.71 13.41
C LEU A 7 -11.56 -3.03 14.65
N HIS A 8 -11.25 -3.82 15.66
CA HIS A 8 -10.56 -3.37 16.88
C HIS A 8 -9.18 -4.03 16.99
N VAL A 9 -8.16 -3.23 17.29
CA VAL A 9 -6.79 -3.70 17.51
C VAL A 9 -6.20 -3.03 18.73
N ASN A 10 -5.59 -3.82 19.62
CA ASN A 10 -5.01 -3.35 20.86
C ASN A 10 -3.54 -3.77 20.98
N TYR A 11 -2.70 -2.87 21.44
CA TYR A 11 -1.32 -3.12 21.87
C TYR A 11 -1.27 -3.00 23.41
N GLY A 12 -1.48 -4.12 24.11
CA GLY A 12 -1.67 -4.10 25.56
C GLY A 12 -2.87 -3.24 25.95
N ALA A 13 -2.65 -2.17 26.70
CA ALA A 13 -3.68 -1.21 27.12
C ALA A 13 -4.01 -0.13 26.06
N VAL A 14 -3.22 -0.06 24.98
CA VAL A 14 -3.44 0.97 23.95
C VAL A 14 -4.39 0.45 22.88
N HIS A 15 -5.53 1.11 22.72
CA HIS A 15 -6.48 0.84 21.65
C HIS A 15 -6.03 1.55 20.37
N ALA A 16 -5.42 0.80 19.46
CA ALA A 16 -4.88 1.36 18.22
C ALA A 16 -5.95 1.54 17.13
N LEU A 17 -6.94 0.65 17.08
CA LEU A 17 -8.13 0.78 16.22
C LEU A 17 -9.39 0.53 17.03
N ASN A 18 -10.41 1.37 16.83
CA ASN A 18 -11.65 1.42 17.62
C ASN A 18 -12.88 1.31 16.71
N GLY A 19 -13.13 0.12 16.12
CA GLY A 19 -14.31 -0.10 15.30
C GLY A 19 -14.15 0.41 13.86
N VAL A 20 -12.95 0.32 13.29
CA VAL A 20 -12.69 0.75 11.91
C VAL A 20 -13.50 -0.09 10.93
N SER A 21 -14.28 0.59 10.08
CA SER A 21 -15.06 -0.03 9.00
C SER A 21 -14.76 0.67 7.69
N MET A 22 -14.33 -0.08 6.66
CA MET A 22 -14.02 0.45 5.35
C MET A 22 -14.14 -0.61 4.25
N THR A 23 -14.30 -0.17 3.03
CA THR A 23 -14.36 -1.05 1.84
C THR A 23 -13.47 -0.52 0.73
N VAL A 24 -12.86 -1.43 -0.02
CA VAL A 24 -12.14 -1.13 -1.26
C VAL A 24 -12.73 -2.02 -2.35
N LYS A 25 -13.31 -1.42 -3.39
CA LYS A 25 -13.86 -2.16 -4.54
C LYS A 25 -12.75 -2.49 -5.52
N ASP A 26 -13.01 -3.48 -6.38
CA ASP A 26 -12.03 -3.85 -7.40
C ASP A 26 -11.78 -2.69 -8.36
N GLY A 27 -10.51 -2.44 -8.68
CA GLY A 27 -10.06 -1.37 -9.57
C GLY A 27 -10.03 0.04 -8.96
N GLU A 28 -10.48 0.23 -7.70
CA GLU A 28 -10.37 1.54 -7.02
C GLU A 28 -8.97 1.82 -6.48
N ILE A 29 -8.60 3.09 -6.44
CA ILE A 29 -7.59 3.64 -5.52
C ILE A 29 -8.36 4.22 -4.32
N VAL A 30 -8.17 3.60 -3.16
CA VAL A 30 -8.73 4.13 -1.89
C VAL A 30 -7.58 4.58 -1.00
N SER A 31 -7.66 5.81 -0.49
CA SER A 31 -6.68 6.31 0.46
C SER A 31 -7.18 6.24 1.90
N LEU A 32 -6.31 5.84 2.81
CA LEU A 32 -6.47 5.97 4.25
C LEU A 32 -5.49 7.04 4.73
N ILE A 33 -5.99 8.24 4.98
CA ILE A 33 -5.19 9.39 5.41
C ILE A 33 -5.35 9.64 6.91
N GLY A 34 -4.34 10.23 7.53
CA GLY A 34 -4.34 10.54 8.97
C GLY A 34 -2.96 10.92 9.46
N ALA A 35 -2.89 11.51 10.64
CA ALA A 35 -1.63 11.86 11.30
C ALA A 35 -0.81 10.61 11.69
N ASN A 36 0.46 10.82 12.07
CA ASN A 36 1.28 9.75 12.64
C ASN A 36 0.63 9.25 13.94
N GLY A 37 0.62 7.93 14.13
CA GLY A 37 -0.04 7.29 15.26
C GLY A 37 -1.56 7.16 15.15
N ALA A 38 -2.20 7.57 14.06
CA ALA A 38 -3.65 7.44 13.87
C ALA A 38 -4.13 5.98 13.74
N GLY A 39 -3.24 5.02 13.46
CA GLY A 39 -3.59 3.60 13.26
C GLY A 39 -3.48 3.10 11.81
N LYS A 40 -2.98 3.92 10.88
CA LYS A 40 -2.88 3.60 9.44
C LYS A 40 -2.07 2.32 9.18
N THR A 41 -0.82 2.28 9.60
CA THR A 41 0.07 1.09 9.49
C THR A 41 -0.50 -0.12 10.23
N THR A 42 -1.11 0.11 11.41
CA THR A 42 -1.80 -0.94 12.17
C THR A 42 -2.92 -1.58 11.34
N THR A 43 -3.69 -0.78 10.61
CA THR A 43 -4.74 -1.29 9.71
C THR A 43 -4.14 -2.21 8.64
N LEU A 44 -3.06 -1.79 7.95
CA LEU A 44 -2.41 -2.62 6.93
C LEU A 44 -1.80 -3.89 7.51
N ARG A 45 -1.12 -3.78 8.66
CA ARG A 45 -0.52 -4.94 9.34
C ARG A 45 -1.57 -5.96 9.79
N THR A 46 -2.76 -5.49 10.17
CA THR A 46 -3.87 -6.38 10.54
C THR A 46 -4.48 -7.06 9.32
N ILE A 47 -4.62 -6.36 8.18
CA ILE A 47 -5.05 -6.95 6.91
C ILE A 47 -4.10 -8.05 6.47
N THR A 48 -2.79 -7.84 6.62
CA THR A 48 -1.74 -8.81 6.23
C THR A 48 -1.49 -9.91 7.28
N GLY A 49 -2.23 -9.90 8.39
CA GLY A 49 -2.08 -10.89 9.46
C GLY A 49 -0.83 -10.74 10.32
N LEU A 50 -0.06 -9.66 10.14
CA LEU A 50 1.11 -9.34 10.95
C LEU A 50 0.72 -8.84 12.35
N GLU A 51 -0.49 -8.30 12.49
CA GLU A 51 -1.09 -7.92 13.76
C GLU A 51 -2.43 -8.63 13.94
N LYS A 52 -2.75 -9.00 15.18
CA LYS A 52 -4.00 -9.68 15.50
C LYS A 52 -5.11 -8.68 15.83
N ALA A 53 -6.26 -8.82 15.17
CA ALA A 53 -7.45 -8.10 15.57
C ALA A 53 -8.02 -8.64 16.89
N ALA A 54 -8.41 -7.74 17.79
CA ALA A 54 -9.14 -8.08 19.00
C ALA A 54 -10.60 -8.51 18.68
N SER A 55 -11.26 -7.76 17.76
CA SER A 55 -12.60 -8.09 17.27
C SER A 55 -12.81 -7.53 15.85
N GLY A 56 -13.99 -7.71 15.28
CA GLY A 56 -14.35 -7.30 13.93
C GLY A 56 -14.08 -8.37 12.88
N SER A 57 -14.16 -8.01 11.60
CA SER A 57 -13.90 -8.93 10.49
C SER A 57 -13.11 -8.25 9.37
N ILE A 58 -12.32 -9.04 8.65
CA ILE A 58 -11.59 -8.61 7.45
C ILE A 58 -11.79 -9.69 6.39
N THR A 59 -12.40 -9.33 5.26
CA THR A 59 -12.60 -10.25 4.14
C THR A 59 -11.97 -9.68 2.87
N PHE A 60 -11.29 -10.53 2.13
CA PHE A 60 -10.74 -10.22 0.82
C PHE A 60 -11.15 -11.32 -0.19
N ASP A 61 -11.82 -10.95 -1.26
CA ASP A 61 -12.37 -11.88 -2.28
C ASP A 61 -13.12 -13.07 -1.64
N GLY A 62 -13.89 -12.83 -0.56
CA GLY A 62 -14.65 -13.84 0.17
C GLY A 62 -13.84 -14.65 1.20
N HIS A 63 -12.54 -14.46 1.30
CA HIS A 63 -11.67 -15.12 2.27
C HIS A 63 -11.60 -14.32 3.58
N ASP A 64 -11.80 -14.96 4.72
CA ASP A 64 -11.60 -14.37 6.05
C ASP A 64 -10.09 -14.28 6.38
N LEU A 65 -9.52 -13.08 6.27
CA LEU A 65 -8.08 -12.87 6.49
C LEU A 65 -7.65 -13.07 7.94
N ARG A 66 -8.57 -12.95 8.90
CA ARG A 66 -8.26 -13.20 10.31
C ARG A 66 -8.00 -14.69 10.61
N LYS A 67 -8.52 -15.58 9.75
CA LYS A 67 -8.34 -17.04 9.85
C LYS A 67 -7.28 -17.56 8.88
N THR A 68 -6.78 -16.70 7.99
CA THR A 68 -5.77 -17.06 7.00
C THR A 68 -4.38 -16.84 7.57
N GLU A 69 -3.51 -17.82 7.45
CA GLU A 69 -2.09 -17.66 7.82
C GLU A 69 -1.44 -16.53 7.01
N PRO A 70 -0.62 -15.64 7.62
CA PRO A 70 0.01 -14.53 6.91
C PRO A 70 0.76 -14.94 5.64
N SER A 71 1.47 -16.08 5.68
CA SER A 71 2.19 -16.64 4.53
C SER A 71 1.28 -17.05 3.37
N LYS A 72 -0.01 -17.30 3.63
CA LYS A 72 -1.01 -17.66 2.62
C LYS A 72 -1.76 -16.45 2.06
N ILE A 73 -1.72 -15.30 2.72
CA ILE A 73 -2.43 -14.09 2.26
C ILE A 73 -1.90 -13.66 0.90
N ILE A 74 -0.60 -13.76 0.65
CA ILE A 74 0.00 -13.40 -0.63
C ILE A 74 -0.48 -14.31 -1.78
N THR A 75 -0.81 -15.58 -1.49
CA THR A 75 -1.35 -16.49 -2.52
C THR A 75 -2.76 -16.08 -2.97
N LEU A 76 -3.46 -15.27 -2.18
CA LEU A 76 -4.72 -14.63 -2.56
C LEU A 76 -4.52 -13.44 -3.52
N LYS A 77 -3.27 -13.16 -3.93
CA LYS A 77 -2.91 -12.01 -4.78
C LYS A 77 -3.11 -10.65 -4.10
N LEU A 78 -2.94 -10.62 -2.77
CA LEU A 78 -2.87 -9.42 -1.96
C LEU A 78 -1.40 -9.14 -1.64
N ALA A 79 -0.82 -8.11 -2.26
CA ALA A 79 0.56 -7.71 -2.03
C ALA A 79 0.66 -6.54 -1.04
N HIS A 80 1.78 -6.42 -0.36
CA HIS A 80 2.06 -5.34 0.58
C HIS A 80 3.41 -4.69 0.29
N VAL A 81 3.41 -3.38 0.13
CA VAL A 81 4.61 -2.53 0.09
C VAL A 81 4.65 -1.78 1.42
N PRO A 82 5.43 -2.26 2.40
CA PRO A 82 5.49 -1.65 3.72
C PRO A 82 6.26 -0.34 3.73
N GLU A 83 6.06 0.46 4.76
CA GLU A 83 6.87 1.64 5.06
C GLU A 83 8.36 1.25 5.15
N GLY A 84 9.27 2.13 4.71
CA GLY A 84 10.71 1.87 4.79
C GLY A 84 11.27 0.98 3.68
N ARG A 85 10.51 0.73 2.60
CA ARG A 85 10.92 0.03 1.37
C ARG A 85 11.18 -1.46 1.53
N HIS A 86 11.82 -1.90 2.61
CA HIS A 86 12.14 -3.30 2.94
C HIS A 86 12.71 -4.12 1.76
N ILE A 87 13.67 -3.54 1.04
CA ILE A 87 14.43 -4.24 0.01
C ILE A 87 15.47 -5.17 0.66
N PHE A 88 16.00 -6.12 -0.12
CA PHE A 88 17.16 -6.94 0.27
C PHE A 88 18.43 -6.25 -0.20
N PRO A 89 19.16 -5.50 0.66
CA PRO A 89 20.21 -4.58 0.23
C PRO A 89 21.45 -5.29 -0.33
N GLN A 90 21.68 -6.55 0.04
CA GLN A 90 22.82 -7.35 -0.43
C GLN A 90 22.51 -8.18 -1.68
N MET A 91 21.27 -8.17 -2.13
CA MET A 91 20.83 -8.73 -3.40
C MET A 91 20.88 -7.66 -4.50
N THR A 92 21.05 -8.09 -5.74
CA THR A 92 20.89 -7.23 -6.92
C THR A 92 19.43 -6.79 -7.09
N VAL A 93 19.20 -5.82 -7.97
CA VAL A 93 17.85 -5.40 -8.36
C VAL A 93 17.07 -6.59 -8.93
N GLU A 94 17.68 -7.36 -9.83
CA GLU A 94 17.07 -8.52 -10.49
C GLU A 94 16.67 -9.58 -9.46
N GLU A 95 17.57 -9.99 -8.56
CA GLU A 95 17.28 -10.94 -7.48
C GLU A 95 16.18 -10.44 -6.52
N ASN A 96 16.14 -9.13 -6.21
CA ASN A 96 15.05 -8.55 -5.43
C ASN A 96 13.70 -8.70 -6.11
N LEU A 97 13.63 -8.51 -7.43
CA LEU A 97 12.41 -8.68 -8.20
C LEU A 97 11.99 -10.15 -8.25
N GLU A 98 12.93 -11.08 -8.50
CA GLU A 98 12.68 -12.53 -8.51
C GLU A 98 12.04 -13.01 -7.21
N MET A 99 12.45 -12.44 -6.05
CA MET A 99 11.85 -12.74 -4.75
C MET A 99 10.36 -12.38 -4.67
N GLY A 100 9.84 -11.56 -5.59
CA GLY A 100 8.42 -11.21 -5.65
C GLY A 100 7.54 -12.25 -6.37
N ASP A 101 8.12 -13.15 -7.16
CA ASP A 101 7.40 -14.13 -8.00
C ASP A 101 7.50 -15.57 -7.47
N PHE A 102 7.49 -15.76 -6.17
CA PHE A 102 7.64 -17.10 -5.60
C PHE A 102 6.35 -17.95 -5.67
N THR A 103 5.20 -17.37 -6.05
CA THR A 103 3.91 -18.07 -6.09
C THR A 103 3.61 -18.71 -7.44
N ASP A 104 4.17 -18.21 -8.53
CA ASP A 104 3.93 -18.72 -9.90
C ASP A 104 5.07 -18.32 -10.84
N PRO A 105 6.21 -19.04 -10.81
CA PRO A 105 7.40 -18.68 -11.59
C PRO A 105 7.28 -18.99 -13.09
N THR A 106 6.17 -19.56 -13.56
CA THR A 106 6.02 -20.01 -14.95
C THR A 106 6.15 -18.88 -15.98
N ASP A 107 5.75 -17.65 -15.60
CA ASP A 107 5.80 -16.46 -16.46
C ASP A 107 6.79 -15.40 -15.95
N MET A 108 7.74 -15.77 -15.08
CA MET A 108 8.66 -14.83 -14.42
C MET A 108 9.34 -13.89 -15.40
N ALA A 109 9.88 -14.42 -16.51
CA ALA A 109 10.59 -13.62 -17.51
C ALA A 109 9.69 -12.54 -18.15
N LYS A 110 8.43 -12.87 -18.43
CA LYS A 110 7.46 -11.92 -18.98
C LYS A 110 7.10 -10.85 -17.94
N THR A 111 6.79 -11.25 -16.72
CA THR A 111 6.46 -10.33 -15.64
C THR A 111 7.62 -9.39 -15.33
N MET A 112 8.85 -9.91 -15.34
CA MET A 112 10.09 -9.12 -15.19
C MET A 112 10.23 -8.09 -16.31
N ALA A 113 9.94 -8.46 -17.56
CA ALA A 113 9.97 -7.54 -18.69
C ALA A 113 8.95 -6.41 -18.53
N ASP A 114 7.72 -6.73 -18.09
CA ASP A 114 6.66 -5.75 -17.83
C ASP A 114 7.05 -4.79 -16.69
N VAL A 115 7.69 -5.30 -15.62
CA VAL A 115 8.22 -4.48 -14.54
C VAL A 115 9.34 -3.56 -15.04
N TYR A 116 10.26 -4.06 -15.87
CA TYR A 116 11.33 -3.24 -16.43
C TYR A 116 10.85 -2.19 -17.44
N GLU A 117 9.75 -2.44 -18.14
CA GLU A 117 9.12 -1.43 -18.99
C GLU A 117 8.59 -0.24 -18.17
N ARG A 118 8.01 -0.51 -17.00
CA ARG A 118 7.49 0.52 -16.06
C ARG A 118 8.59 1.25 -15.32
N PHE A 119 9.66 0.53 -14.99
CA PHE A 119 10.80 1.03 -14.23
C PHE A 119 12.11 0.90 -15.02
N PRO A 120 12.30 1.71 -16.08
CA PRO A 120 13.52 1.61 -16.94
C PRO A 120 14.82 1.74 -16.13
N ARG A 121 14.81 2.55 -15.07
CA ARG A 121 15.96 2.70 -14.17
C ARG A 121 16.34 1.40 -13.46
N LEU A 122 15.37 0.58 -13.10
CA LEU A 122 15.66 -0.74 -12.51
C LEU A 122 16.29 -1.68 -13.55
N LYS A 123 15.83 -1.62 -14.80
CA LYS A 123 16.41 -2.39 -15.90
C LYS A 123 17.87 -2.02 -16.15
N GLU A 124 18.18 -0.71 -16.21
CA GLU A 124 19.53 -0.18 -16.38
C GLU A 124 20.48 -0.68 -15.28
N ARG A 125 19.96 -0.85 -14.06
CA ARG A 125 20.70 -1.20 -12.85
C ARG A 125 20.47 -2.63 -12.36
N LYS A 126 19.96 -3.51 -13.20
CA LYS A 126 19.50 -4.85 -12.81
C LYS A 126 20.54 -5.69 -12.06
N ARG A 127 21.82 -5.51 -12.36
CA ARG A 127 22.95 -6.21 -11.71
C ARG A 127 23.56 -5.43 -10.53
N GLN A 128 23.06 -4.22 -10.25
CA GLN A 128 23.55 -3.40 -9.14
C GLN A 128 22.97 -3.91 -7.81
N LEU A 129 23.75 -3.87 -6.73
CA LEU A 129 23.28 -4.18 -5.38
C LEU A 129 22.20 -3.16 -4.95
N ALA A 130 21.06 -3.65 -4.51
CA ALA A 130 19.90 -2.82 -4.18
C ALA A 130 20.18 -1.81 -3.04
N GLY A 131 21.08 -2.15 -2.12
CA GLY A 131 21.50 -1.25 -1.05
C GLY A 131 22.22 0.01 -1.51
N THR A 132 22.74 0.03 -2.75
CA THR A 132 23.47 1.17 -3.35
C THR A 132 22.58 2.08 -4.20
N LEU A 133 21.30 1.74 -4.35
CA LEU A 133 20.32 2.56 -5.05
C LEU A 133 19.95 3.80 -4.26
N SER A 134 19.52 4.87 -4.93
CA SER A 134 18.90 6.02 -4.29
C SER A 134 17.58 5.61 -3.61
N GLY A 135 17.13 6.41 -2.63
CA GLY A 135 15.89 6.13 -1.92
C GLY A 135 14.66 5.98 -2.82
N GLY A 136 14.57 6.75 -3.91
CA GLY A 136 13.48 6.62 -4.88
C GLY A 136 13.58 5.34 -5.71
N GLU A 137 14.78 4.96 -6.15
CA GLU A 137 15.00 3.70 -6.88
C GLU A 137 14.68 2.49 -5.98
N GLN A 138 15.03 2.55 -4.69
CA GLN A 138 14.66 1.51 -3.72
C GLN A 138 13.14 1.42 -3.54
N GLN A 139 12.43 2.55 -3.56
CA GLN A 139 10.97 2.57 -3.50
C GLN A 139 10.35 1.96 -4.76
N MET A 140 10.87 2.31 -5.94
CA MET A 140 10.47 1.71 -7.21
C MET A 140 10.72 0.19 -7.21
N LEU A 141 11.86 -0.25 -6.65
CA LEU A 141 12.19 -1.67 -6.51
C LEU A 141 11.19 -2.40 -5.58
N ALA A 142 10.81 -1.79 -4.47
CA ALA A 142 9.80 -2.37 -3.57
C ALA A 142 8.43 -2.53 -4.25
N VAL A 143 7.99 -1.52 -5.01
CA VAL A 143 6.75 -1.59 -5.80
C VAL A 143 6.90 -2.61 -6.93
N GLY A 144 8.00 -2.60 -7.66
CA GLY A 144 8.30 -3.56 -8.73
C GLY A 144 8.26 -5.01 -8.22
N ARG A 145 8.86 -5.27 -7.06
CA ARG A 145 8.82 -6.58 -6.41
C ARG A 145 7.40 -7.02 -6.06
N ALA A 146 6.55 -6.10 -5.58
CA ALA A 146 5.15 -6.41 -5.32
C ALA A 146 4.37 -6.77 -6.60
N LEU A 147 4.69 -6.11 -7.72
CA LEU A 147 4.08 -6.38 -9.04
C LEU A 147 4.48 -7.73 -9.62
N MET A 148 5.67 -8.26 -9.28
CA MET A 148 6.10 -9.60 -9.72
C MET A 148 5.10 -10.69 -9.31
N GLY A 149 4.45 -10.55 -8.16
CA GLY A 149 3.40 -11.47 -7.70
C GLY A 149 2.09 -11.43 -8.49
N LYS A 150 1.97 -10.58 -9.52
CA LYS A 150 0.73 -10.35 -10.29
C LYS A 150 -0.47 -10.11 -9.37
N PRO A 151 -0.41 -9.12 -8.48
CA PRO A 151 -1.43 -8.91 -7.46
C PRO A 151 -2.75 -8.41 -8.07
N LYS A 152 -3.87 -8.79 -7.43
CA LYS A 152 -5.17 -8.15 -7.64
C LYS A 152 -5.26 -6.84 -6.86
N MET A 153 -4.60 -6.79 -5.71
CA MET A 153 -4.60 -5.63 -4.82
C MET A 153 -3.23 -5.41 -4.20
N ILE A 154 -2.83 -4.14 -4.10
CA ILE A 154 -1.61 -3.73 -3.41
C ILE A 154 -1.98 -2.81 -2.24
N LEU A 155 -1.49 -3.16 -1.05
CA LEU A 155 -1.46 -2.30 0.11
C LEU A 155 -0.15 -1.51 0.11
N MET A 156 -0.21 -0.19 0.16
CA MET A 156 0.99 0.68 0.17
C MET A 156 1.02 1.53 1.42
N ASP A 157 2.08 1.39 2.20
CA ASP A 157 2.27 2.11 3.46
C ASP A 157 3.28 3.25 3.29
N GLU A 158 2.79 4.48 3.24
CA GLU A 158 3.54 5.73 3.10
C GLU A 158 4.63 5.69 2.01
N PRO A 159 4.30 5.31 0.76
CA PRO A 159 5.29 5.11 -0.29
C PRO A 159 6.05 6.39 -0.67
N SER A 160 5.53 7.56 -0.33
CA SER A 160 6.18 8.84 -0.61
C SER A 160 7.14 9.32 0.49
N MET A 161 7.18 8.64 1.66
CA MET A 161 7.92 9.11 2.81
C MET A 161 9.43 9.16 2.56
N GLY A 162 10.06 10.28 2.92
CA GLY A 162 11.51 10.48 2.79
C GLY A 162 12.00 10.61 1.34
N LEU A 163 11.10 10.87 0.37
CA LEU A 163 11.45 11.14 -1.02
C LEU A 163 11.53 12.64 -1.30
N SER A 164 12.35 13.01 -2.29
CA SER A 164 12.36 14.38 -2.81
C SER A 164 11.03 14.71 -3.51
N PRO A 165 10.64 15.99 -3.62
CA PRO A 165 9.38 16.39 -4.26
C PRO A 165 9.19 15.87 -5.69
N LEU A 166 10.29 15.72 -6.44
CA LEU A 166 10.25 15.15 -7.79
C LEU A 166 9.91 13.66 -7.75
N LEU A 167 10.55 12.90 -6.87
CA LEU A 167 10.32 11.46 -6.71
C LEU A 167 8.93 11.16 -6.10
N VAL A 168 8.41 12.05 -5.24
CA VAL A 168 7.01 11.97 -4.76
C VAL A 168 6.05 12.01 -5.94
N LYS A 169 6.20 12.98 -6.86
CA LYS A 169 5.34 13.05 -8.06
C LYS A 169 5.45 11.80 -8.93
N GLU A 170 6.67 11.27 -9.06
CA GLU A 170 6.94 10.07 -9.86
C GLU A 170 6.26 8.83 -9.25
N ILE A 171 6.37 8.61 -7.93
CA ILE A 171 5.74 7.45 -7.29
C ILE A 171 4.20 7.52 -7.37
N PHE A 172 3.60 8.71 -7.21
CA PHE A 172 2.15 8.87 -7.36
C PHE A 172 1.69 8.65 -8.81
N ALA A 173 2.49 9.04 -9.81
CA ALA A 173 2.22 8.75 -11.22
C ALA A 173 2.27 7.23 -11.48
N ILE A 174 3.27 6.53 -10.92
CA ILE A 174 3.39 5.07 -11.00
C ILE A 174 2.20 4.38 -10.35
N ILE A 175 1.76 4.80 -9.16
CA ILE A 175 0.58 4.26 -8.47
C ILE A 175 -0.65 4.35 -9.39
N LYS A 176 -0.88 5.51 -9.99
CA LYS A 176 -1.99 5.72 -10.91
C LYS A 176 -1.89 4.83 -12.16
N GLU A 177 -0.69 4.67 -12.71
CA GLU A 177 -0.46 3.82 -13.89
C GLU A 177 -0.69 2.33 -13.58
N VAL A 178 -0.24 1.86 -12.41
CA VAL A 178 -0.49 0.50 -11.92
C VAL A 178 -1.98 0.24 -11.76
N ASN A 179 -2.73 1.21 -11.21
CA ASN A 179 -4.18 1.08 -11.04
C ASN A 179 -4.94 1.03 -12.39
N LYS A 180 -4.55 1.82 -13.39
CA LYS A 180 -5.17 1.80 -14.73
C LYS A 180 -5.16 0.43 -15.39
N GLN A 181 -4.31 -0.48 -14.93
CA GLN A 181 -4.25 -1.86 -15.41
C GLN A 181 -5.18 -2.80 -14.64
N GLY A 182 -6.07 -2.26 -13.81
CA GLY A 182 -7.06 -2.98 -13.05
C GLY A 182 -6.58 -3.44 -11.66
N ILE A 183 -5.36 -3.08 -11.24
CA ILE A 183 -4.87 -3.41 -9.90
C ILE A 183 -5.52 -2.47 -8.88
N THR A 184 -6.20 -3.04 -7.90
CA THR A 184 -6.79 -2.30 -6.78
C THR A 184 -5.72 -1.81 -5.83
N ILE A 185 -5.86 -0.60 -5.28
CA ILE A 185 -4.85 -0.02 -4.40
C ILE A 185 -5.50 0.52 -3.12
N LEU A 186 -5.00 0.07 -1.97
CA LEU A 186 -5.21 0.73 -0.69
C LEU A 186 -3.92 1.48 -0.33
N LEU A 187 -3.99 2.81 -0.38
CA LEU A 187 -2.88 3.72 -0.17
C LEU A 187 -2.99 4.35 1.22
N VAL A 188 -2.05 4.04 2.09
CA VAL A 188 -1.88 4.75 3.36
C VAL A 188 -0.88 5.87 3.15
N GLU A 189 -1.24 7.11 3.50
CA GLU A 189 -0.39 8.28 3.30
C GLU A 189 -0.61 9.37 4.36
N GLN A 190 0.47 10.05 4.69
CA GLN A 190 0.43 11.29 5.45
C GLN A 190 0.26 12.51 4.52
N ASN A 191 0.77 12.42 3.29
CA ASN A 191 0.60 13.46 2.27
C ASN A 191 -0.82 13.42 1.68
N ALA A 192 -1.79 13.88 2.48
CA ALA A 192 -3.21 13.83 2.14
C ALA A 192 -3.52 14.49 0.79
N LYS A 193 -2.86 15.61 0.46
CA LYS A 193 -3.10 16.32 -0.81
C LYS A 193 -2.78 15.45 -2.02
N MET A 194 -1.63 14.80 -2.01
CA MET A 194 -1.21 13.94 -3.12
C MET A 194 -2.04 12.66 -3.18
N ALA A 195 -2.35 12.07 -2.02
CA ALA A 195 -3.17 10.87 -1.94
C ALA A 195 -4.58 11.11 -2.49
N LEU A 196 -5.27 12.16 -2.02
CA LEU A 196 -6.61 12.52 -2.48
C LEU A 196 -6.66 12.89 -3.96
N ALA A 197 -5.59 13.49 -4.50
CA ALA A 197 -5.53 13.88 -5.92
C ALA A 197 -5.55 12.70 -6.90
N ILE A 198 -5.20 11.49 -6.45
CA ILE A 198 -5.17 10.29 -7.30
C ILE A 198 -6.20 9.24 -6.92
N SER A 199 -6.87 9.39 -5.78
CA SER A 199 -7.81 8.40 -5.25
C SER A 199 -9.23 8.63 -5.76
N ASP A 200 -10.00 7.54 -5.85
CA ASP A 200 -11.44 7.58 -6.11
C ASP A 200 -12.20 7.92 -4.83
N ARG A 201 -11.81 7.28 -3.71
CA ARG A 201 -12.41 7.47 -2.39
C ARG A 201 -11.34 7.54 -1.32
N ALA A 202 -11.69 8.12 -0.18
CA ALA A 202 -10.78 8.12 0.96
C ALA A 202 -11.51 7.99 2.30
N TYR A 203 -10.73 7.58 3.30
CA TYR A 203 -11.10 7.54 4.71
C TYR A 203 -10.09 8.37 5.49
N VAL A 204 -10.59 9.17 6.43
CA VAL A 204 -9.77 9.94 7.38
C VAL A 204 -9.76 9.19 8.70
N LEU A 205 -8.58 8.77 9.14
CA LEU A 205 -8.38 8.04 10.38
C LEU A 205 -7.76 8.97 11.43
N GLU A 206 -8.42 9.09 12.57
CA GLU A 206 -7.94 9.89 13.70
C GLU A 206 -8.05 9.07 14.99
N THR A 207 -6.94 8.86 15.66
CA THR A 207 -6.87 8.14 16.95
C THR A 207 -7.67 6.82 16.94
N GLY A 208 -7.43 6.01 15.88
CA GLY A 208 -8.05 4.69 15.73
C GLY A 208 -9.50 4.69 15.22
N ASN A 209 -10.08 5.84 14.86
CA ASN A 209 -11.47 5.96 14.40
C ASN A 209 -11.54 6.58 13.00
N ILE A 210 -12.44 6.10 12.13
CA ILE A 210 -12.78 6.78 10.89
C ILE A 210 -13.69 7.98 11.22
N THR A 211 -13.17 9.19 10.99
CA THR A 211 -13.90 10.45 11.26
C THR A 211 -14.62 10.99 10.05
N LEU A 212 -14.07 10.74 8.84
CA LEU A 212 -14.65 11.15 7.57
C LEU A 212 -14.42 10.06 6.53
N SER A 213 -15.33 9.92 5.58
CA SER A 213 -15.16 9.07 4.41
C SER A 213 -16.01 9.58 3.25
N GLY A 214 -15.58 9.34 2.03
CA GLY A 214 -16.34 9.74 0.85
C GLY A 214 -15.50 9.79 -0.43
N ASP A 215 -16.03 10.45 -1.43
CA ASP A 215 -15.32 10.78 -2.66
C ASP A 215 -14.05 11.58 -2.36
N ALA A 216 -12.93 11.24 -3.00
CA ALA A 216 -11.65 11.86 -2.70
C ALA A 216 -11.60 13.33 -3.09
N GLN A 217 -12.31 13.75 -4.17
CA GLN A 217 -12.35 15.13 -4.60
C GLN A 217 -13.24 15.99 -3.68
N GLU A 218 -14.32 15.40 -3.14
CA GLU A 218 -15.13 16.05 -2.12
C GLU A 218 -14.33 16.27 -0.84
N LEU A 219 -13.61 15.26 -0.38
CA LEU A 219 -12.73 15.35 0.80
C LEU A 219 -11.57 16.33 0.60
N LEU A 220 -10.99 16.42 -0.60
CA LEU A 220 -9.96 17.40 -0.94
C LEU A 220 -10.46 18.84 -0.76
N ASN A 221 -11.77 19.07 -0.91
CA ASN A 221 -12.43 20.36 -0.77
C ASN A 221 -13.08 20.59 0.60
N ASP A 222 -13.16 19.57 1.46
CA ASP A 222 -13.74 19.69 2.81
C ASP A 222 -12.88 20.61 3.70
N ALA A 223 -13.52 21.56 4.37
CA ALA A 223 -12.85 22.54 5.23
C ALA A 223 -12.08 21.90 6.40
N ARG A 224 -12.59 20.79 6.96
CA ARG A 224 -11.95 20.06 8.06
C ARG A 224 -10.65 19.39 7.58
N VAL A 225 -10.69 18.77 6.40
CA VAL A 225 -9.51 18.14 5.77
C VAL A 225 -8.49 19.19 5.40
N LYS A 226 -8.91 20.32 4.82
CA LYS A 226 -8.02 21.46 4.49
C LYS A 226 -7.29 21.97 5.72
N LYS A 227 -8.02 22.23 6.81
CA LYS A 227 -7.45 22.74 8.05
C LYS A 227 -6.51 21.74 8.73
N ALA A 228 -6.87 20.44 8.77
CA ALA A 228 -6.11 19.43 9.51
C ALA A 228 -4.90 18.90 8.72
N TYR A 229 -4.99 18.77 7.39
CA TYR A 229 -4.03 18.01 6.59
C TYR A 229 -3.45 18.76 5.38
N LEU A 230 -4.02 19.90 4.94
CA LEU A 230 -3.57 20.61 3.74
C LEU A 230 -2.87 21.95 4.04
N GLY A 231 -2.80 22.35 5.31
CA GLY A 231 -2.11 23.57 5.73
C GLY A 231 -2.80 24.87 5.27
N GLN A 232 -4.12 24.84 5.10
CA GLN A 232 -4.93 25.99 4.64
C GLN A 232 -5.92 26.41 5.72
#